data_ec0d53afa879013b44469f41baab50f6
#
_entry.id   ec0d53afa879013b44469f41baab50f6
#
_cell.length_a   1.000
_cell.length_b   1.000
_cell.length_c   1.000
_cell.angle_alpha   90.00
_cell.angle_beta   90.00
_cell.angle_gamma   90.00
#
_symmetry.space_group_name_H-M   'P 1'
#
loop_
_entity.id
_entity.type
_entity.pdbx_description
1 polymer ?
#
loop_
_entity_poly.entity_id
_entity_poly.type
_entity_poly.pdbx_seq_one_letter_code
_entity_poly.pdbx_strand_id
1 'polypeptide(L)'
;DIANDPMSAGRQMGGHFTTHSLDKNFNWKNLTEQYNSSSDISPTGAQMPRLLGLAQASKVYRELKSKNSNKFSKNGNEVAWGTIGNASTSEGVFFETINAAGVLQVPMVISIWDDEYGISVHAKHQTTKENISEILKGFQRDSKSNGYEMLKVHGWDYVELINSYQ
;
A
#
# COMPACT_ATOMS: atom_id res chain seq x y z
N ASP A 1 4.13 -15.08 -9.37
CA ASP A 1 4.56 -15.24 -10.76
C ASP A 1 6.03 -15.67 -10.82
N ILE A 2 6.27 -16.82 -11.43
CA ILE A 2 7.61 -17.45 -11.55
C ILE A 2 8.63 -16.51 -12.24
N ALA A 3 8.19 -15.73 -13.20
CA ALA A 3 9.06 -14.86 -13.98
C ALA A 3 9.47 -13.59 -13.23
N ASN A 4 8.67 -13.16 -12.26
CA ASN A 4 8.82 -11.88 -11.57
C ASN A 4 9.32 -12.00 -10.11
N ASP A 5 9.43 -13.21 -9.58
CA ASP A 5 10.06 -13.44 -8.28
C ASP A 5 11.53 -13.82 -8.45
N PRO A 6 12.46 -12.89 -8.22
CA PRO A 6 13.89 -13.15 -8.43
C PRO A 6 14.51 -14.08 -7.39
N MET A 7 13.83 -14.33 -6.26
CA MET A 7 14.41 -15.13 -5.18
C MET A 7 14.06 -16.62 -5.31
N SER A 8 12.82 -16.95 -5.54
CA SER A 8 12.36 -18.33 -5.44
C SER A 8 11.33 -18.73 -6.48
N ALA A 9 10.98 -17.84 -7.38
CA ALA A 9 9.87 -18.03 -8.32
C ALA A 9 8.53 -18.31 -7.60
N GLY A 10 8.31 -17.64 -6.48
CA GLY A 10 7.10 -17.79 -5.66
C GLY A 10 7.03 -19.05 -4.79
N ARG A 11 8.12 -19.82 -4.68
CA ARG A 11 8.13 -21.10 -3.96
C ARG A 11 8.47 -20.96 -2.48
N GLN A 12 9.07 -19.87 -2.08
CA GLN A 12 9.48 -19.61 -0.70
C GLN A 12 8.84 -18.33 -0.19
N MET A 13 8.58 -18.29 1.10
CA MET A 13 8.15 -17.08 1.79
C MET A 13 9.36 -16.17 2.07
N GLY A 14 10.02 -15.73 1.02
CA GLY A 14 11.12 -14.78 1.11
C GLY A 14 10.55 -13.36 1.16
N GLY A 15 10.30 -12.84 2.39
CA GLY A 15 9.60 -11.58 2.58
C GLY A 15 10.40 -10.31 2.30
N HIS A 16 11.72 -10.40 2.08
CA HIS A 16 12.58 -9.22 2.02
C HIS A 16 13.24 -9.04 0.65
N PHE A 17 12.45 -8.94 -0.39
CA PHE A 17 12.96 -8.69 -1.73
C PHE A 17 12.41 -7.39 -2.32
N THR A 18 13.08 -6.91 -3.34
CA THR A 18 12.63 -5.77 -4.16
C THR A 18 12.73 -6.11 -5.62
N THR A 19 11.92 -5.49 -6.43
CA THR A 19 12.03 -5.60 -7.88
C THR A 19 13.39 -5.07 -8.35
N HIS A 20 14.10 -5.86 -9.16
CA HIS A 20 15.32 -5.39 -9.81
C HIS A 20 14.99 -4.36 -10.88
N SER A 21 15.38 -3.12 -10.63
CA SER A 21 15.11 -1.99 -11.51
C SER A 21 16.10 -1.89 -12.68
N LEU A 22 17.24 -2.56 -12.57
CA LEU A 22 18.29 -2.57 -13.61
C LEU A 22 18.34 -3.94 -14.31
N ASP A 23 18.76 -3.92 -15.57
CA ASP A 23 19.10 -5.13 -16.31
C ASP A 23 20.55 -5.60 -16.00
N LYS A 24 20.98 -6.71 -16.62
CA LYS A 24 22.33 -7.26 -16.46
C LYS A 24 23.46 -6.34 -16.93
N ASN A 25 23.14 -5.31 -17.69
CA ASN A 25 24.07 -4.32 -18.20
C ASN A 25 23.99 -2.99 -17.43
N PHE A 26 23.30 -2.98 -16.29
CA PHE A 26 23.06 -1.80 -15.43
C PHE A 26 22.24 -0.68 -16.09
N ASN A 27 21.46 -0.99 -17.11
CA ASN A 27 20.50 -0.04 -17.67
C ASN A 27 19.16 -0.13 -16.94
N TRP A 28 18.47 1.00 -16.79
CA TRP A 28 17.12 1.03 -16.26
C TRP A 28 16.16 0.24 -17.15
N LYS A 29 15.47 -0.73 -16.54
CA LYS A 29 14.32 -1.39 -17.16
C LYS A 29 13.18 -0.42 -17.35
N ASN A 30 12.21 -0.79 -18.18
CA ASN A 30 10.93 -0.10 -18.23
C ASN A 30 10.04 -0.58 -17.09
N LEU A 31 10.02 0.15 -15.99
CA LEU A 31 9.25 -0.23 -14.80
C LEU A 31 7.74 -0.08 -14.97
N THR A 32 7.29 0.56 -16.04
CA THR A 32 5.86 0.72 -16.35
C THR A 32 5.25 -0.52 -17.01
N GLU A 33 6.06 -1.49 -17.41
CA GLU A 33 5.63 -2.73 -18.06
C GLU A 33 5.58 -3.93 -17.12
N GLN A 34 5.83 -3.71 -15.84
CA GLN A 34 5.83 -4.76 -14.83
C GLN A 34 5.22 -4.26 -13.51
N TYR A 35 4.79 -5.19 -12.65
CA TYR A 35 4.52 -4.87 -11.27
C TYR A 35 5.84 -4.70 -10.51
N ASN A 36 5.90 -3.68 -9.67
CA ASN A 36 7.09 -3.36 -8.91
C ASN A 36 6.82 -3.50 -7.42
N SER A 37 7.66 -4.29 -6.76
CA SER A 37 7.71 -4.39 -5.32
C SER A 37 8.83 -3.51 -4.79
N SER A 38 8.51 -2.59 -3.91
CA SER A 38 9.50 -1.86 -3.13
C SER A 38 10.18 -2.82 -2.15
N SER A 39 11.43 -2.55 -1.78
CA SER A 39 12.11 -3.39 -0.78
C SER A 39 11.31 -3.43 0.51
N ASP A 40 11.17 -4.62 1.06
CA ASP A 40 10.49 -4.83 2.32
C ASP A 40 11.28 -4.27 3.51
N ILE A 41 10.59 -4.01 4.62
CA ILE A 41 11.17 -3.46 5.84
C ILE A 41 10.72 -4.32 7.01
N SER A 42 11.67 -4.81 7.81
CA SER A 42 11.38 -5.68 8.97
C SER A 42 10.58 -5.00 10.09
N PRO A 43 10.82 -3.73 10.48
CA PRO A 43 10.03 -3.09 11.52
C PRO A 43 8.55 -3.00 11.15
N THR A 44 7.69 -3.46 12.06
CA THR A 44 6.24 -3.48 11.88
C THR A 44 5.70 -2.10 11.54
N GLY A 45 4.88 -2.02 10.50
CA GLY A 45 4.27 -0.77 10.05
C GLY A 45 5.19 0.16 9.23
N ALA A 46 6.50 -0.09 9.18
CA ALA A 46 7.45 0.80 8.52
C ALA A 46 7.27 0.89 6.98
N GLN A 47 6.56 -0.06 6.39
CA GLN A 47 6.18 0.00 4.97
C GLN A 47 5.18 1.13 4.66
N MET A 48 4.44 1.61 5.64
CA MET A 48 3.38 2.61 5.43
C MET A 48 3.92 3.96 4.93
N PRO A 49 4.91 4.61 5.55
CA PRO A 49 5.45 5.86 5.03
C PRO A 49 6.15 5.69 3.68
N ARG A 50 6.71 4.51 3.38
CA ARG A 50 7.24 4.23 2.04
C ARG A 50 6.13 4.16 1.01
N LEU A 51 5.01 3.51 1.32
CA LEU A 51 3.83 3.46 0.48
C LEU A 51 3.34 4.88 0.15
N LEU A 52 3.27 5.74 1.15
CA LEU A 52 2.95 7.16 0.98
C LEU A 52 3.91 7.86 0.02
N GLY A 53 5.22 7.63 0.19
CA GLY A 53 6.25 8.20 -0.69
C GLY A 53 6.13 7.75 -2.15
N LEU A 54 5.83 6.47 -2.38
CA LEU A 54 5.57 5.93 -3.72
C LEU A 54 4.32 6.56 -4.36
N ALA A 55 3.24 6.71 -3.60
CA ALA A 55 2.04 7.37 -4.06
C ALA A 55 2.27 8.86 -4.36
N GLN A 56 3.05 9.55 -3.52
CA GLN A 56 3.44 10.94 -3.77
C GLN A 56 4.30 11.07 -5.05
N ALA A 57 5.18 10.11 -5.32
CA ALA A 57 5.96 10.10 -6.55
C ALA A 57 5.06 10.08 -7.80
N SER A 58 3.97 9.33 -7.81
CA SER A 58 2.99 9.33 -8.92
C SER A 58 2.41 10.72 -9.17
N LYS A 59 2.07 11.46 -8.10
CA LYS A 59 1.61 12.86 -8.24
C LYS A 59 2.70 13.75 -8.84
N VAL A 60 3.93 13.62 -8.35
CA VAL A 60 5.06 14.40 -8.85
C VAL A 60 5.32 14.13 -10.34
N TYR A 61 5.28 12.86 -10.76
CA TYR A 61 5.42 12.51 -12.18
C TYR A 61 4.30 13.11 -13.04
N ARG A 62 3.08 13.15 -12.53
CA ARG A 62 1.94 13.77 -13.21
C ARG A 62 2.14 15.26 -13.44
N GLU A 63 2.69 15.96 -12.45
CA GLU A 63 2.95 17.39 -12.50
C GLU A 63 4.16 17.74 -13.36
N LEU A 64 5.26 17.00 -13.21
CA LEU A 64 6.53 17.32 -13.88
C LEU A 64 6.52 17.07 -15.38
N LYS A 65 5.67 16.18 -15.90
CA LYS A 65 5.61 15.79 -17.34
C LYS A 65 6.99 15.58 -17.96
N SER A 66 7.91 15.02 -17.18
CA SER A 66 9.33 14.89 -17.54
C SER A 66 9.52 13.94 -18.71
N LYS A 67 10.37 14.33 -19.69
CA LYS A 67 10.74 13.47 -20.84
C LYS A 67 11.40 12.15 -20.43
N ASN A 68 12.00 12.08 -19.25
CA ASN A 68 12.67 10.90 -18.73
C ASN A 68 11.77 10.02 -17.87
N SER A 69 10.50 10.36 -17.70
CA SER A 69 9.57 9.61 -16.83
C SER A 69 9.03 8.34 -17.49
N ASN A 70 9.14 8.19 -18.81
CA ASN A 70 8.52 7.10 -19.58
C ASN A 70 8.92 5.68 -19.15
N LYS A 71 10.08 5.50 -18.48
CA LYS A 71 10.49 4.22 -17.89
C LYS A 71 9.99 4.02 -16.46
N PHE A 72 9.57 5.08 -15.78
CA PHE A 72 9.24 5.07 -14.37
C PHE A 72 7.77 5.33 -14.11
N SER A 73 7.07 5.98 -15.03
CA SER A 73 5.67 6.36 -14.85
C SER A 73 4.95 6.54 -16.20
N LYS A 74 3.70 6.11 -16.25
CA LYS A 74 2.73 6.44 -17.32
C LYS A 74 1.89 7.64 -16.90
N ASN A 75 2.47 8.83 -17.02
CA ASN A 75 1.79 10.10 -16.69
C ASN A 75 1.33 10.22 -15.22
N GLY A 76 1.96 9.52 -14.30
CA GLY A 76 1.57 9.51 -12.89
C GLY A 76 0.27 8.76 -12.63
N ASN A 77 -0.06 7.76 -13.42
CA ASN A 77 -1.28 6.96 -13.26
C ASN A 77 -1.09 5.74 -12.35
N GLU A 78 0.11 5.52 -11.85
CA GLU A 78 0.42 4.41 -10.95
C GLU A 78 -0.24 4.64 -9.58
N VAL A 79 -0.77 3.56 -9.02
CA VAL A 79 -1.31 3.51 -7.66
C VAL A 79 -0.34 2.73 -6.79
N ALA A 80 0.00 3.28 -5.64
CA ALA A 80 0.76 2.56 -4.64
C ALA A 80 -0.19 1.71 -3.79
N TRP A 81 0.07 0.41 -3.73
CA TRP A 81 -0.75 -0.55 -3.00
C TRP A 81 0.07 -1.21 -1.89
N GLY A 82 -0.47 -1.21 -0.69
CA GLY A 82 0.12 -1.88 0.45
C GLY A 82 -0.90 -2.63 1.29
N THR A 83 -0.42 -3.63 2.02
CA THR A 83 -1.21 -4.40 2.97
C THR A 83 -0.68 -4.23 4.38
N ILE A 84 -1.56 -4.32 5.36
CA ILE A 84 -1.19 -4.29 6.78
C ILE A 84 -2.20 -5.11 7.58
N GLY A 85 -1.74 -5.83 8.60
CA GLY A 85 -2.63 -6.49 9.56
C GLY A 85 -3.25 -5.49 10.54
N ASN A 86 -4.43 -5.81 11.07
CA ASN A 86 -5.12 -4.96 12.03
C ASN A 86 -4.28 -4.62 13.27
N ALA A 87 -3.55 -5.57 13.83
CA ALA A 87 -2.68 -5.32 14.97
C ALA A 87 -1.55 -4.33 14.66
N SER A 88 -0.98 -4.42 13.46
CA SER A 88 0.08 -3.52 13.02
C SER A 88 -0.40 -2.07 12.82
N THR A 89 -1.70 -1.85 12.70
CA THR A 89 -2.27 -0.49 12.68
C THR A 89 -2.13 0.25 14.01
N SER A 90 -1.77 -0.45 15.08
CA SER A 90 -1.47 0.17 16.38
C SER A 90 -0.13 0.90 16.42
N GLU A 91 0.74 0.70 15.42
CA GLU A 91 1.97 1.48 15.28
C GLU A 91 1.66 2.93 14.93
N GLY A 92 2.31 3.88 15.66
CA GLY A 92 2.07 5.32 15.46
C GLY A 92 2.24 5.77 14.02
N VAL A 93 3.24 5.22 13.32
CA VAL A 93 3.55 5.51 11.91
C VAL A 93 2.39 5.20 10.96
N PHE A 94 1.50 4.27 11.30
CA PHE A 94 0.29 4.02 10.53
C PHE A 94 -0.61 5.24 10.50
N PHE A 95 -0.95 5.81 11.66
CA PHE A 95 -1.82 6.99 11.75
C PHE A 95 -1.18 8.24 11.14
N GLU A 96 0.13 8.41 11.29
CA GLU A 96 0.88 9.48 10.63
C GLU A 96 0.75 9.36 9.11
N THR A 97 0.91 8.17 8.57
CA THR A 97 0.75 7.88 7.13
C THR A 97 -0.66 8.15 6.65
N ILE A 98 -1.67 7.67 7.39
CA ILE A 98 -3.09 7.88 7.09
C ILE A 98 -3.41 9.39 7.03
N ASN A 99 -2.99 10.13 8.03
CA ASN A 99 -3.20 11.57 8.06
C ASN A 99 -2.51 12.26 6.88
N ALA A 100 -1.24 11.98 6.65
CA ALA A 100 -0.48 12.59 5.58
C ALA A 100 -1.05 12.27 4.18
N ALA A 101 -1.47 11.04 3.95
CA ALA A 101 -2.10 10.66 2.69
C ALA A 101 -3.43 11.38 2.46
N GLY A 102 -4.23 11.60 3.52
CA GLY A 102 -5.46 12.39 3.47
C GLY A 102 -5.20 13.85 3.13
N VAL A 103 -4.18 14.45 3.71
CA VAL A 103 -3.76 15.82 3.40
C VAL A 103 -3.24 15.94 1.98
N LEU A 104 -2.37 15.01 1.55
CA LEU A 104 -1.72 15.04 0.25
C LEU A 104 -2.63 14.55 -0.89
N GLN A 105 -3.71 13.83 -0.60
CA GLN A 105 -4.62 13.25 -1.61
C GLN A 105 -3.85 12.46 -2.69
N VAL A 106 -3.07 11.48 -2.23
CA VAL A 106 -2.21 10.66 -3.09
C VAL A 106 -2.93 9.41 -3.62
N PRO A 107 -2.55 8.87 -4.79
CA PRO A 107 -3.11 7.64 -5.34
C PRO A 107 -2.59 6.42 -4.58
N MET A 108 -3.21 6.08 -3.47
CA MET A 108 -2.79 5.02 -2.55
C MET A 108 -3.96 4.14 -2.15
N VAL A 109 -3.72 2.85 -2.11
CA VAL A 109 -4.64 1.85 -1.54
C VAL A 109 -3.96 1.15 -0.38
N ILE A 110 -4.63 1.10 0.76
CA ILE A 110 -4.23 0.29 1.91
C ILE A 110 -5.27 -0.78 2.13
N SER A 111 -4.86 -2.04 2.04
CA SER A 111 -5.67 -3.20 2.38
C SER A 111 -5.36 -3.62 3.81
N ILE A 112 -6.31 -3.40 4.72
CA ILE A 112 -6.18 -3.81 6.12
C ILE A 112 -6.82 -5.19 6.27
N TRP A 113 -6.03 -6.16 6.66
CA TRP A 113 -6.50 -7.52 6.90
C TRP A 113 -6.82 -7.67 8.38
N ASP A 114 -8.10 -7.68 8.68
CA ASP A 114 -8.62 -7.70 10.05
C ASP A 114 -9.21 -9.08 10.36
N ASP A 115 -8.48 -9.84 11.16
CA ASP A 115 -8.90 -11.14 11.70
C ASP A 115 -9.21 -11.07 13.21
N GLU A 116 -9.33 -9.84 13.75
CA GLU A 116 -9.57 -9.53 15.16
C GLU A 116 -8.40 -9.88 16.09
N TYR A 117 -7.27 -10.34 15.58
CA TYR A 117 -6.14 -10.77 16.40
C TYR A 117 -4.81 -10.19 15.92
N GLY A 118 -3.89 -9.99 16.85
CA GLY A 118 -2.46 -9.81 16.60
C GLY A 118 -1.73 -11.00 17.20
N ILE A 119 -1.41 -12.00 16.37
CA ILE A 119 -0.88 -13.31 16.78
C ILE A 119 -1.87 -14.00 17.74
N SER A 120 -1.75 -13.78 19.06
CA SER A 120 -2.59 -14.36 20.09
C SER A 120 -3.38 -13.33 20.90
N VAL A 121 -3.22 -12.04 20.59
CA VAL A 121 -3.84 -10.93 21.34
C VAL A 121 -5.06 -10.41 20.58
N HIS A 122 -6.22 -10.50 21.20
CA HIS A 122 -7.46 -10.02 20.61
C HIS A 122 -7.47 -8.47 20.48
N ALA A 123 -8.09 -7.98 19.41
CA ALA A 123 -8.17 -6.54 19.06
C ALA A 123 -8.66 -5.64 20.21
N LYS A 124 -9.55 -6.13 21.10
CA LYS A 124 -10.02 -5.40 22.28
C LYS A 124 -8.91 -4.93 23.25
N HIS A 125 -7.75 -5.58 23.19
CA HIS A 125 -6.59 -5.22 24.02
C HIS A 125 -5.58 -4.34 23.28
N GLN A 126 -5.81 -4.08 22.00
CA GLN A 126 -4.88 -3.36 21.12
C GLN A 126 -5.50 -2.12 20.48
N THR A 127 -6.78 -2.17 20.15
CA THR A 127 -7.43 -1.18 19.28
C THR A 127 -8.62 -0.56 19.99
N THR A 128 -8.59 0.76 20.18
CA THR A 128 -9.75 1.50 20.67
C THR A 128 -10.95 1.26 19.74
N LYS A 129 -12.13 1.07 20.30
CA LYS A 129 -13.34 0.62 19.58
C LYS A 129 -13.28 -0.83 19.10
N GLU A 130 -12.23 -1.57 19.40
CA GLU A 130 -12.05 -2.97 19.00
C GLU A 130 -12.10 -3.22 17.48
N ASN A 131 -12.17 -2.16 16.69
CA ASN A 131 -12.35 -2.24 15.24
C ASN A 131 -11.70 -1.04 14.56
N ILE A 132 -10.74 -1.31 13.67
CA ILE A 132 -9.98 -0.27 12.99
C ILE A 132 -10.85 0.56 12.03
N SER A 133 -11.85 -0.04 11.38
CA SER A 133 -12.73 0.72 10.48
C SER A 133 -13.59 1.75 11.23
N GLU A 134 -13.93 1.50 12.49
CA GLU A 134 -14.64 2.48 13.31
C GLU A 134 -13.76 3.67 13.69
N ILE A 135 -12.47 3.44 13.93
CA ILE A 135 -11.52 4.53 14.21
C ILE A 135 -11.29 5.38 12.95
N LEU A 136 -11.17 4.74 11.80
CA LEU A 136 -10.86 5.42 10.54
C LEU A 136 -12.03 6.20 9.95
N LYS A 137 -13.25 6.08 10.47
CA LYS A 137 -14.40 6.87 10.01
C LYS A 137 -14.15 8.37 10.00
N GLY A 138 -13.36 8.88 10.95
CA GLY A 138 -13.00 10.30 11.03
C GLY A 138 -12.11 10.79 9.88
N PHE A 139 -11.54 9.89 9.09
CA PHE A 139 -10.71 10.21 7.93
C PHE A 139 -11.44 10.04 6.59
N GLN A 140 -12.68 9.59 6.61
CA GLN A 140 -13.48 9.47 5.38
C GLN A 140 -13.78 10.85 4.80
N ARG A 141 -13.82 10.87 3.46
CA ARG A 141 -14.26 12.06 2.72
C ARG A 141 -15.73 12.35 3.00
N ASP A 142 -16.03 13.60 3.18
CA ASP A 142 -17.41 14.09 3.27
C ASP A 142 -17.63 15.33 2.37
N SER A 143 -18.80 15.94 2.48
CA SER A 143 -19.15 17.11 1.68
C SER A 143 -18.35 18.37 2.02
N LYS A 144 -17.60 18.40 3.11
CA LYS A 144 -16.89 19.57 3.65
C LYS A 144 -15.39 19.38 3.69
N SER A 145 -14.91 18.15 3.69
CA SER A 145 -13.50 17.82 3.87
C SER A 145 -13.00 16.75 2.91
N ASN A 146 -11.72 16.84 2.57
CA ASN A 146 -11.00 15.77 1.92
C ASN A 146 -10.81 14.60 2.88
N GLY A 147 -10.63 13.42 2.32
CA GLY A 147 -10.42 12.19 3.06
C GLY A 147 -10.31 11.01 2.11
N TYR A 148 -10.64 9.84 2.59
CA TYR A 148 -10.59 8.60 1.82
C TYR A 148 -11.99 8.07 1.52
N GLU A 149 -12.03 7.20 0.51
CA GLU A 149 -13.06 6.17 0.45
C GLU A 149 -12.64 5.01 1.35
N MET A 150 -13.55 4.52 2.15
CA MET A 150 -13.35 3.33 2.97
C MET A 150 -14.35 2.27 2.58
N LEU A 151 -13.85 1.14 2.11
CA LEU A 151 -14.64 -0.03 1.78
C LEU A 151 -14.45 -1.07 2.89
N LYS A 152 -15.55 -1.60 3.40
CA LYS A 152 -15.53 -2.70 4.35
C LYS A 152 -16.15 -3.91 3.68
N VAL A 153 -15.38 -4.96 3.54
CA VAL A 153 -15.75 -6.15 2.80
C VAL A 153 -15.49 -7.41 3.62
N HIS A 154 -16.19 -8.47 3.32
CA HIS A 154 -15.96 -9.77 3.95
C HIS A 154 -14.79 -10.48 3.27
N GLY A 155 -13.71 -10.70 4.00
CA GLY A 155 -12.47 -11.29 3.47
C GLY A 155 -12.63 -12.72 2.90
N TRP A 156 -13.74 -13.38 3.18
CA TRP A 156 -14.10 -14.71 2.63
C TRP A 156 -15.05 -14.64 1.44
N ASP A 157 -15.59 -13.45 1.09
CA ASP A 157 -16.44 -13.26 -0.08
C ASP A 157 -15.61 -12.82 -1.27
N TYR A 158 -15.31 -13.78 -2.14
CA TYR A 158 -14.48 -13.54 -3.33
C TYR A 158 -15.08 -12.52 -4.30
N VAL A 159 -16.41 -12.52 -4.46
CA VAL A 159 -17.09 -11.60 -5.37
C VAL A 159 -17.08 -10.18 -4.81
N GLU A 160 -17.35 -10.02 -3.53
CA GLU A 160 -17.29 -8.73 -2.84
C GLU A 160 -15.86 -8.14 -2.91
N LEU A 161 -14.85 -8.98 -2.68
CA LEU A 161 -13.45 -8.56 -2.81
C LEU A 161 -13.11 -8.07 -4.22
N ILE A 162 -13.46 -8.83 -5.26
CA ILE A 162 -13.19 -8.40 -6.64
C ILE A 162 -13.85 -7.05 -6.94
N ASN A 163 -15.13 -6.90 -6.60
CA ASN A 163 -15.87 -5.67 -6.86
C ASN A 163 -15.30 -4.47 -6.11
N SER A 164 -14.70 -4.70 -4.95
CA SER A 164 -14.11 -3.62 -4.14
C SER A 164 -12.74 -3.17 -4.65
N TYR A 165 -12.04 -4.04 -5.37
CA TYR A 165 -10.72 -3.73 -5.92
C TYR A 165 -10.76 -3.23 -7.38
N GLN A 166 -11.90 -3.25 -8.03
CA GLN A 166 -12.13 -2.71 -9.38
C GLN A 166 -12.53 -1.22 -9.34
#